data_86e338002a3c473916e6edc8a580fc60
#
_entry.id   86e338002a3c473916e6edc8a580fc60
#
_cell.length_a   1.000
_cell.length_b   1.000
_cell.length_c   1.000
_cell.angle_alpha   90.00
_cell.angle_beta   90.00
_cell.angle_gamma   90.00
#
_symmetry.space_group_name_H-M   'P 1'
#
loop_
_entity.id
_entity.type
_entity.pdbx_description
1 polymer ?
#
loop_
_entity_poly.entity_id
_entity_poly.type
_entity_poly.pdbx_seq_one_letter_code
_entity_poly.pdbx_strand_id
1 'polypeptide(L)'
;MAKFVLYYGPRSEFVKIIPERYYPLETLVKICDSSYVYRKVEFDHIVGYSMSYSSITEGGIQNFCTILDRVDDSLESVYLQNPPECISDEIMRTYAKADIEVRRFKYRSVGKRQLKHINMRFDEEIIGQPKVKKQLLASLYELYRKKNKNLPVVFMFYGPSGVGKTETAKYLSTLLGGDLFRQQLSMYQTQGFFDYLYGADHNRGSFSKDLLERKSNVVLLDEFDKAHPGIWSAFYQMFDEGHYMDKNYDVDLSNVIFICTSNEPSPEAIRKKIGDPLYYRVNRYIEFQSLDLAAKKKMVSKIVYEEYMSLRPEEKAKISLANLEERYLRGVEAFQNFRHARNLIRNDINQVLVEDFLIQSNESEEIVSKSKGV
;
A
#
# COMPACT_ATOMS: atom_id res chain seq x y z
N MET A 1 34.17 5.96 18.33
CA MET A 1 33.34 6.68 17.32
C MET A 1 31.99 6.06 17.25
N ALA A 2 30.95 6.86 17.08
CA ALA A 2 29.58 6.36 16.97
C ALA A 2 29.38 5.50 15.72
N LYS A 3 28.54 4.45 15.83
CA LYS A 3 28.14 3.61 14.70
C LYS A 3 26.89 4.18 14.05
N PHE A 4 26.84 4.23 12.73
CA PHE A 4 25.70 4.69 11.95
C PHE A 4 25.01 3.50 11.27
N VAL A 5 23.70 3.40 11.45
CA VAL A 5 22.85 2.43 10.75
C VAL A 5 21.85 3.19 9.87
N LEU A 6 22.10 3.21 8.56
CA LEU A 6 21.20 3.79 7.57
C LEU A 6 20.29 2.70 7.06
N TYR A 7 19.02 2.75 7.44
CA TYR A 7 18.04 1.74 7.09
C TYR A 7 17.05 2.26 6.06
N TYR A 8 16.84 1.50 4.97
CA TYR A 8 15.87 1.80 3.94
C TYR A 8 14.79 0.72 3.90
N GLY A 9 13.56 1.10 4.25
CA GLY A 9 12.42 0.19 4.30
C GLY A 9 11.34 0.62 5.31
N PRO A 10 10.33 -0.24 5.51
CA PRO A 10 9.17 0.07 6.34
C PRO A 10 9.52 0.21 7.81
N ARG A 11 8.84 1.13 8.48
CA ARG A 11 9.01 1.42 9.91
C ARG A 11 8.82 0.17 10.79
N SER A 12 7.86 -0.71 10.43
CA SER A 12 7.61 -1.94 11.18
C SER A 12 8.80 -2.89 11.28
N GLU A 13 9.73 -2.82 10.32
CA GLU A 13 10.97 -3.62 10.33
C GLU A 13 12.11 -2.85 10.98
N PHE A 14 12.15 -1.52 10.83
CA PHE A 14 13.14 -0.67 11.46
C PHE A 14 13.08 -0.76 13.00
N VAL A 15 11.89 -0.76 13.61
CA VAL A 15 11.73 -0.85 15.06
C VAL A 15 12.29 -2.15 15.66
N LYS A 16 12.53 -3.18 14.84
CA LYS A 16 13.12 -4.45 15.30
C LYS A 16 14.63 -4.41 15.46
N ILE A 17 15.29 -3.39 14.94
CA ILE A 17 16.76 -3.29 14.90
C ILE A 17 17.32 -2.13 15.73
N ILE A 18 16.46 -1.27 16.26
CA ILE A 18 16.87 -0.15 17.12
C ILE A 18 17.03 -0.64 18.57
N PRO A 19 17.85 0.06 19.40
CA PRO A 19 17.99 -0.24 20.83
C PRO A 19 16.67 0.02 21.60
N GLU A 20 16.48 -0.67 22.74
CA GLU A 20 15.29 -0.48 23.58
C GLU A 20 15.22 0.93 24.20
N ARG A 21 16.39 1.52 24.52
CA ARG A 21 16.51 2.89 25.04
C ARG A 21 17.23 3.72 24.01
N TYR A 22 16.64 4.83 23.64
CA TYR A 22 17.19 5.79 22.69
C TYR A 22 16.58 7.18 22.86
N TYR A 23 17.23 8.17 22.29
CA TYR A 23 16.71 9.52 22.17
C TYR A 23 16.20 9.75 20.74
N PRO A 24 14.94 10.24 20.58
CA PRO A 24 14.43 10.62 19.26
C PRO A 24 15.26 11.77 18.66
N LEU A 25 15.53 11.72 17.36
CA LEU A 25 16.26 12.76 16.65
C LEU A 25 15.61 14.15 16.84
N GLU A 26 14.29 14.21 16.90
CA GLU A 26 13.54 15.46 17.13
C GLU A 26 13.88 16.12 18.47
N THR A 27 14.29 15.35 19.47
CA THR A 27 14.72 15.88 20.77
C THR A 27 16.03 16.64 20.62
N LEU A 28 17.00 16.09 19.86
CA LEU A 28 18.26 16.76 19.59
C LEU A 28 18.05 18.04 18.77
N VAL A 29 17.19 17.98 17.73
CA VAL A 29 16.84 19.14 16.90
C VAL A 29 16.27 20.28 17.76
N LYS A 30 15.31 19.98 18.65
CA LYS A 30 14.73 20.97 19.57
C LYS A 30 15.77 21.61 20.49
N ILE A 31 16.75 20.83 20.96
CA ILE A 31 17.84 21.35 21.77
C ILE A 31 18.70 22.31 20.93
N CYS A 32 19.02 21.97 19.68
CA CYS A 32 19.75 22.84 18.77
C CYS A 32 19.03 24.18 18.53
N ASP A 33 17.71 24.13 18.32
CA ASP A 33 16.88 25.30 18.04
C ASP A 33 16.68 26.21 19.26
N SER A 34 16.64 25.63 20.47
CA SER A 34 16.33 26.35 21.72
C SER A 34 17.53 26.91 22.45
N SER A 35 18.76 26.51 22.10
CA SER A 35 19.96 26.85 22.87
C SER A 35 20.74 28.00 22.24
N TYR A 36 20.70 29.17 22.85
CA TYR A 36 21.63 30.29 22.55
C TYR A 36 23.08 30.00 22.97
N VAL A 37 23.28 29.01 23.87
CA VAL A 37 24.61 28.64 24.36
C VAL A 37 24.96 27.26 23.84
N TYR A 38 26.15 27.13 23.28
CA TYR A 38 26.68 25.84 22.79
C TYR A 38 27.00 24.94 23.99
N ARG A 39 26.07 24.05 24.34
CA ARG A 39 26.27 23.01 25.37
C ARG A 39 26.10 21.64 24.70
N LYS A 40 27.06 20.75 24.91
CA LYS A 40 26.95 19.34 24.54
C LYS A 40 25.97 18.63 25.43
N VAL A 41 25.28 17.63 24.86
CA VAL A 41 24.31 16.76 25.54
C VAL A 41 24.78 15.31 25.50
N GLU A 42 24.45 14.56 26.54
CA GLU A 42 24.80 13.15 26.67
C GLU A 42 23.67 12.28 26.11
N PHE A 43 23.92 11.63 24.99
CA PHE A 43 22.99 10.70 24.33
C PHE A 43 23.74 9.46 23.86
N ASP A 44 23.38 8.29 24.40
CA ASP A 44 24.01 7.02 24.04
C ASP A 44 23.59 6.57 22.62
N HIS A 45 22.28 6.65 22.32
CA HIS A 45 21.70 6.20 21.07
C HIS A 45 20.71 7.23 20.56
N ILE A 46 20.79 7.57 19.27
CA ILE A 46 19.86 8.47 18.57
C ILE A 46 19.11 7.68 17.52
N VAL A 47 17.78 7.88 17.44
CA VAL A 47 16.92 7.26 16.43
C VAL A 47 16.14 8.33 15.68
N GLY A 48 16.32 8.37 14.37
CA GLY A 48 15.56 9.19 13.44
C GLY A 48 14.64 8.32 12.57
N TYR A 49 13.34 8.55 12.63
CA TYR A 49 12.35 7.95 11.73
C TYR A 49 12.18 8.80 10.46
N SER A 50 11.56 8.25 9.42
CA SER A 50 11.26 8.99 8.19
C SER A 50 10.55 10.34 8.42
N MET A 51 9.74 10.42 9.49
CA MET A 51 9.05 11.67 9.86
C MET A 51 9.92 12.64 10.66
N SER A 52 10.98 12.18 11.29
CA SER A 52 11.86 13.02 12.13
C SER A 52 12.52 14.15 11.33
N TYR A 53 12.82 13.89 10.07
CA TYR A 53 13.48 14.86 9.19
C TYR A 53 12.61 16.08 8.88
N SER A 54 11.29 15.97 9.02
CA SER A 54 10.37 17.10 8.80
C SER A 54 10.51 18.22 9.82
N SER A 55 11.12 17.94 10.98
CA SER A 55 11.40 18.93 12.01
C SER A 55 12.72 19.68 11.80
N ILE A 56 13.55 19.26 10.86
CA ILE A 56 14.86 19.86 10.57
C ILE A 56 14.70 20.92 9.49
N THR A 57 15.35 22.07 9.64
CA THR A 57 15.36 23.09 8.59
C THR A 57 16.13 22.62 7.36
N GLU A 58 15.93 23.26 6.20
CA GLU A 58 16.64 22.89 4.97
C GLU A 58 18.16 23.01 5.12
N GLY A 59 18.64 24.04 5.81
CA GLY A 59 20.05 24.19 6.15
C GLY A 59 20.57 23.12 7.10
N GLY A 60 19.75 22.67 8.04
CA GLY A 60 20.08 21.58 8.95
C GLY A 60 20.12 20.22 8.26
N ILE A 61 19.28 19.99 7.23
CA ILE A 61 19.33 18.77 6.39
C ILE A 61 20.65 18.73 5.59
N GLN A 62 21.08 19.85 5.03
CA GLN A 62 22.32 19.95 4.25
C GLN A 62 23.59 19.84 5.11
N ASN A 63 23.50 20.17 6.41
CA ASN A 63 24.60 20.14 7.37
C ASN A 63 24.23 19.27 8.58
N PHE A 64 23.71 18.09 8.33
CA PHE A 64 23.14 17.21 9.38
C PHE A 64 24.17 16.80 10.44
N CYS A 65 25.43 16.59 10.04
CA CYS A 65 26.50 16.22 10.96
C CYS A 65 26.76 17.30 12.02
N THR A 66 26.50 18.59 11.72
CA THR A 66 26.64 19.66 12.74
C THR A 66 25.57 19.57 13.84
N ILE A 67 24.43 18.95 13.57
CA ILE A 67 23.42 18.65 14.59
C ILE A 67 23.98 17.56 15.55
N LEU A 68 24.65 16.56 15.00
CA LEU A 68 25.25 15.47 15.78
C LEU A 68 26.46 15.94 16.61
N ASP A 69 27.17 16.99 16.18
CA ASP A 69 28.28 17.58 16.94
C ASP A 69 27.85 18.18 18.29
N ARG A 70 26.52 18.34 18.51
CA ARG A 70 25.93 18.74 19.80
C ARG A 70 25.94 17.63 20.83
N VAL A 71 26.13 16.38 20.42
CA VAL A 71 26.26 15.24 21.33
C VAL A 71 27.73 15.11 21.72
N ASP A 72 27.97 14.74 22.95
CA ASP A 72 29.33 14.51 23.44
C ASP A 72 29.87 13.13 23.04
N ASP A 73 31.00 12.73 23.63
CA ASP A 73 31.65 11.46 23.33
C ASP A 73 30.91 10.22 23.85
N SER A 74 29.74 10.41 24.52
CA SER A 74 28.88 9.29 24.98
C SER A 74 28.12 8.63 23.83
N LEU A 75 28.03 9.26 22.66
CA LEU A 75 27.28 8.74 21.52
C LEU A 75 27.88 7.42 20.98
N GLU A 76 27.12 6.34 21.17
CA GLU A 76 27.50 5.00 20.72
C GLU A 76 26.96 4.68 19.32
N SER A 77 25.70 5.09 19.02
CA SER A 77 25.10 4.80 17.71
C SER A 77 23.99 5.75 17.30
N VAL A 78 23.84 5.87 15.98
CA VAL A 78 22.79 6.64 15.30
C VAL A 78 22.06 5.72 14.31
N TYR A 79 20.75 5.56 14.50
CA TYR A 79 19.89 4.78 13.62
C TYR A 79 18.97 5.72 12.84
N LEU A 80 19.03 5.67 11.52
CA LEU A 80 18.27 6.55 10.64
C LEU A 80 17.41 5.72 9.67
N GLN A 81 16.10 5.87 9.76
CA GLN A 81 15.15 5.23 8.84
C GLN A 81 14.87 6.13 7.65
N ASN A 82 15.09 5.61 6.44
CA ASN A 82 14.84 6.31 5.18
C ASN A 82 15.40 7.75 5.21
N PRO A 83 16.69 7.95 5.51
CA PRO A 83 17.25 9.29 5.49
C PRO A 83 17.20 9.89 4.08
N PRO A 84 16.95 11.21 3.95
CA PRO A 84 17.16 11.93 2.69
C PRO A 84 18.57 11.71 2.15
N GLU A 85 18.73 11.73 0.82
CA GLU A 85 20.01 11.43 0.16
C GLU A 85 21.13 12.36 0.63
N CYS A 86 20.84 13.65 0.80
CA CYS A 86 21.81 14.61 1.31
C CYS A 86 22.33 14.28 2.72
N ILE A 87 21.49 13.73 3.62
CA ILE A 87 21.93 13.27 4.95
C ILE A 87 22.82 12.03 4.84
N SER A 88 22.40 11.06 4.05
CA SER A 88 23.19 9.83 3.87
C SER A 88 24.54 10.11 3.23
N ASP A 89 24.59 11.00 2.25
CA ASP A 89 25.81 11.42 1.58
C ASP A 89 26.75 12.17 2.51
N GLU A 90 26.23 13.07 3.34
CA GLU A 90 27.04 13.82 4.30
C GLU A 90 27.65 12.88 5.34
N ILE A 91 26.87 11.93 5.88
CA ILE A 91 27.36 10.90 6.80
C ILE A 91 28.47 10.08 6.13
N MET A 92 28.26 9.62 4.88
CA MET A 92 29.24 8.82 4.15
C MET A 92 30.54 9.59 3.83
N ARG A 93 30.50 10.92 3.73
CA ARG A 93 31.69 11.77 3.53
C ARG A 93 32.42 12.07 4.84
N THR A 94 31.66 12.25 5.94
CA THR A 94 32.20 12.72 7.22
C THR A 94 32.81 11.60 8.06
N TYR A 95 32.19 10.39 8.04
CA TYR A 95 32.58 9.28 8.89
C TYR A 95 33.24 8.15 8.13
N ALA A 96 34.04 7.34 8.83
CA ALA A 96 34.73 6.20 8.23
C ALA A 96 33.73 5.12 7.79
N LYS A 97 33.95 4.51 6.64
CA LYS A 97 33.09 3.44 6.10
C LYS A 97 32.91 2.25 7.07
N ALA A 98 33.89 1.99 7.92
CA ALA A 98 33.82 0.93 8.93
C ALA A 98 32.77 1.21 10.01
N ASP A 99 32.41 2.47 10.23
CA ASP A 99 31.43 2.88 11.23
C ASP A 99 30.01 3.05 10.64
N ILE A 100 29.85 2.86 9.32
CA ILE A 100 28.58 3.04 8.62
C ILE A 100 28.07 1.68 8.11
N GLU A 101 26.89 1.31 8.56
CA GLU A 101 26.16 0.14 8.05
C GLU A 101 24.92 0.59 7.27
N VAL A 102 24.83 0.19 5.99
CA VAL A 102 23.64 0.43 5.16
C VAL A 102 22.81 -0.84 5.10
N ARG A 103 21.59 -0.79 5.62
CA ARG A 103 20.63 -1.90 5.61
C ARG A 103 19.46 -1.55 4.71
N ARG A 104 19.11 -2.45 3.80
CA ARG A 104 17.90 -2.35 2.95
C ARG A 104 16.94 -3.48 3.26
N PHE A 105 15.66 -3.16 3.39
CA PHE A 105 14.63 -4.17 3.58
C PHE A 105 14.57 -5.10 2.36
N LYS A 106 14.59 -6.41 2.62
CA LYS A 106 14.53 -7.42 1.56
C LYS A 106 13.08 -7.87 1.35
N TYR A 107 12.46 -7.36 0.31
CA TYR A 107 11.14 -7.78 -0.09
C TYR A 107 11.10 -9.23 -0.55
N ARG A 108 9.99 -9.93 -0.29
CA ARG A 108 9.81 -11.28 -0.81
C ARG A 108 9.64 -11.25 -2.32
N SER A 109 10.38 -12.08 -3.01
CA SER A 109 10.26 -12.28 -4.45
C SER A 109 9.36 -13.46 -4.78
N VAL A 110 8.90 -13.53 -6.05
CA VAL A 110 8.16 -14.68 -6.56
C VAL A 110 9.05 -15.92 -6.59
N GLY A 111 8.65 -16.96 -5.87
CA GLY A 111 9.33 -18.24 -5.81
C GLY A 111 8.41 -19.40 -6.17
N LYS A 112 8.95 -20.61 -6.19
CA LYS A 112 8.20 -21.85 -6.49
C LYS A 112 6.97 -22.05 -5.57
N ARG A 113 7.10 -21.64 -4.29
CA ARG A 113 6.02 -21.73 -3.31
C ARG A 113 4.84 -20.84 -3.68
N GLN A 114 5.11 -19.59 -4.07
CA GLN A 114 4.09 -18.62 -4.48
C GLN A 114 3.38 -19.08 -5.76
N LEU A 115 4.11 -19.57 -6.75
CA LEU A 115 3.51 -20.10 -7.97
C LEU A 115 2.59 -21.29 -7.71
N LYS A 116 3.01 -22.22 -6.85
CA LYS A 116 2.14 -23.34 -6.43
C LYS A 116 0.89 -22.84 -5.72
N HIS A 117 1.01 -21.88 -4.81
CA HIS A 117 -0.12 -21.31 -4.08
C HIS A 117 -1.13 -20.66 -5.04
N ILE A 118 -0.66 -19.84 -6.00
CA ILE A 118 -1.54 -19.26 -7.03
C ILE A 118 -2.26 -20.36 -7.80
N ASN A 119 -1.55 -21.39 -8.24
CA ASN A 119 -2.17 -22.46 -9.00
C ASN A 119 -3.28 -23.17 -8.22
N MET A 120 -3.15 -23.32 -6.91
CA MET A 120 -4.09 -24.07 -6.07
C MET A 120 -5.25 -23.20 -5.55
N ARG A 121 -4.99 -21.93 -5.21
CA ARG A 121 -5.92 -21.11 -4.43
C ARG A 121 -6.51 -19.91 -5.18
N PHE A 122 -5.97 -19.56 -6.34
CA PHE A 122 -6.41 -18.36 -7.08
C PHE A 122 -7.92 -18.34 -7.35
N ASP A 123 -8.50 -19.47 -7.77
CA ASP A 123 -9.92 -19.54 -8.15
C ASP A 123 -10.89 -19.45 -6.96
N GLU A 124 -10.39 -19.71 -5.74
CA GLU A 124 -11.14 -19.52 -4.49
C GLU A 124 -11.20 -18.04 -4.11
N GLU A 125 -10.09 -17.32 -4.32
CA GLU A 125 -9.96 -15.90 -3.98
C GLU A 125 -10.54 -15.00 -5.07
N ILE A 126 -10.20 -15.26 -6.32
CA ILE A 126 -10.56 -14.47 -7.50
C ILE A 126 -11.51 -15.28 -8.38
N ILE A 127 -12.79 -15.09 -8.15
CA ILE A 127 -13.84 -15.90 -8.79
C ILE A 127 -14.01 -15.48 -10.25
N GLY A 128 -14.12 -16.47 -11.14
CA GLY A 128 -14.55 -16.28 -12.53
C GLY A 128 -13.48 -15.70 -13.47
N GLN A 129 -12.18 -15.79 -13.09
CA GLN A 129 -11.09 -15.24 -13.91
C GLN A 129 -10.02 -16.29 -14.30
N PRO A 130 -10.37 -17.41 -14.95
CA PRO A 130 -9.41 -18.48 -15.23
C PRO A 130 -8.34 -18.07 -16.25
N LYS A 131 -8.66 -17.16 -17.19
CA LYS A 131 -7.69 -16.62 -18.14
C LYS A 131 -6.64 -15.74 -17.44
N VAL A 132 -7.06 -14.92 -16.47
CA VAL A 132 -6.17 -14.09 -15.64
C VAL A 132 -5.21 -14.98 -14.87
N LYS A 133 -5.69 -16.04 -14.21
CA LYS A 133 -4.84 -17.02 -13.51
C LYS A 133 -3.74 -17.56 -14.42
N LYS A 134 -4.10 -18.02 -15.61
CA LYS A 134 -3.14 -18.61 -16.57
C LYS A 134 -2.08 -17.59 -17.00
N GLN A 135 -2.50 -16.35 -17.33
CA GLN A 135 -1.59 -15.30 -17.76
C GLN A 135 -0.67 -14.84 -16.62
N LEU A 136 -1.18 -14.69 -15.41
CA LEU A 136 -0.39 -14.36 -14.22
C LEU A 136 0.65 -15.44 -13.94
N LEU A 137 0.26 -16.72 -13.90
CA LEU A 137 1.19 -17.81 -13.67
C LEU A 137 2.32 -17.84 -14.69
N ALA A 138 2.01 -17.63 -15.98
CA ALA A 138 3.04 -17.60 -17.03
C ALA A 138 4.03 -16.44 -16.82
N SER A 139 3.53 -15.25 -16.52
CA SER A 139 4.35 -14.04 -16.34
C SER A 139 5.18 -14.12 -15.06
N LEU A 140 4.59 -14.57 -13.94
CA LEU A 140 5.29 -14.73 -12.67
C LEU A 140 6.31 -15.88 -12.72
N TYR A 141 6.05 -16.93 -13.52
CA TYR A 141 7.05 -17.99 -13.77
C TYR A 141 8.24 -17.46 -14.58
N GLU A 142 8.01 -16.54 -15.51
CA GLU A 142 9.08 -15.85 -16.22
C GLU A 142 9.97 -15.04 -15.26
N LEU A 143 9.36 -14.31 -14.33
CA LEU A 143 10.08 -13.61 -13.24
C LEU A 143 10.91 -14.58 -12.39
N TYR A 144 10.30 -15.67 -11.95
CA TYR A 144 10.98 -16.71 -11.17
C TYR A 144 12.20 -17.28 -11.92
N ARG A 145 12.10 -17.51 -13.23
CA ARG A 145 13.17 -18.05 -14.07
C ARG A 145 14.30 -17.06 -14.33
N LYS A 146 13.95 -15.78 -14.52
CA LYS A 146 14.92 -14.70 -14.87
C LYS A 146 15.57 -14.07 -13.63
N LYS A 147 16.02 -14.85 -12.66
CA LYS A 147 16.56 -14.40 -11.36
C LYS A 147 17.62 -13.28 -11.38
N ASN A 148 18.15 -12.92 -12.54
CA ASN A 148 19.30 -12.00 -12.65
C ASN A 148 18.96 -10.66 -13.34
N LYS A 149 17.70 -10.37 -13.63
CA LYS A 149 17.30 -9.04 -14.12
C LYS A 149 16.56 -8.33 -13.00
N ASN A 150 17.26 -7.47 -12.30
CA ASN A 150 16.70 -6.59 -11.25
C ASN A 150 15.76 -5.51 -11.81
N LEU A 151 14.97 -5.85 -12.82
CA LEU A 151 14.01 -4.95 -13.42
C LEU A 151 12.61 -5.24 -12.89
N PRO A 152 11.78 -4.22 -12.74
CA PRO A 152 10.39 -4.39 -12.37
C PRO A 152 9.60 -5.10 -13.49
N VAL A 153 8.41 -5.55 -13.16
CA VAL A 153 7.44 -6.05 -14.13
C VAL A 153 6.18 -5.22 -14.03
N VAL A 154 5.67 -4.80 -15.17
CA VAL A 154 4.49 -3.95 -15.28
C VAL A 154 3.34 -4.74 -15.89
N PHE A 155 2.27 -4.92 -15.14
CA PHE A 155 1.01 -5.48 -15.62
C PHE A 155 -0.03 -4.38 -15.80
N MET A 156 -0.76 -4.42 -16.90
CA MET A 156 -1.95 -3.62 -17.10
C MET A 156 -3.18 -4.53 -16.98
N PHE A 157 -3.92 -4.41 -15.86
CA PHE A 157 -5.19 -5.08 -15.66
C PHE A 157 -6.31 -4.21 -16.23
N TYR A 158 -7.03 -4.72 -17.21
CA TYR A 158 -8.07 -3.93 -17.88
C TYR A 158 -9.39 -4.69 -18.00
N GLY A 159 -10.48 -3.97 -18.26
CA GLY A 159 -11.82 -4.51 -18.35
C GLY A 159 -12.82 -3.86 -17.39
N PRO A 160 -14.05 -4.34 -17.29
CA PRO A 160 -15.14 -3.72 -16.53
C PRO A 160 -14.79 -3.46 -15.07
N SER A 161 -15.50 -2.52 -14.45
CA SER A 161 -15.34 -2.25 -13.02
C SER A 161 -15.96 -3.40 -12.18
N GLY A 162 -15.35 -3.71 -11.03
CA GLY A 162 -15.90 -4.67 -10.06
C GLY A 162 -15.66 -6.15 -10.38
N VAL A 163 -14.79 -6.49 -11.35
CA VAL A 163 -14.49 -7.87 -11.78
C VAL A 163 -13.25 -8.50 -11.11
N GLY A 164 -12.65 -7.82 -10.10
CA GLY A 164 -11.58 -8.39 -9.28
C GLY A 164 -10.17 -7.87 -9.57
N LYS A 165 -9.96 -6.79 -10.36
CA LYS A 165 -8.63 -6.23 -10.66
C LYS A 165 -7.85 -5.85 -9.39
N THR A 166 -8.45 -5.03 -8.54
CA THR A 166 -7.84 -4.58 -7.27
C THR A 166 -7.68 -5.73 -6.27
N GLU A 167 -8.65 -6.67 -6.22
CA GLU A 167 -8.56 -7.85 -5.36
C GLU A 167 -7.42 -8.79 -5.78
N THR A 168 -7.15 -8.91 -7.08
CA THR A 168 -6.00 -9.68 -7.57
C THR A 168 -4.68 -9.04 -7.15
N ALA A 169 -4.56 -7.71 -7.19
CA ALA A 169 -3.38 -7.01 -6.70
C ALA A 169 -3.18 -7.22 -5.19
N LYS A 170 -4.25 -7.14 -4.40
CA LYS A 170 -4.24 -7.40 -2.96
C LYS A 170 -3.84 -8.85 -2.64
N TYR A 171 -4.42 -9.81 -3.36
CA TYR A 171 -4.05 -11.21 -3.23
C TYR A 171 -2.55 -11.45 -3.48
N LEU A 172 -2.00 -10.88 -4.55
CA LEU A 172 -0.57 -10.99 -4.86
C LEU A 172 0.30 -10.33 -3.79
N SER A 173 -0.10 -9.16 -3.27
CA SER A 173 0.61 -8.46 -2.21
C SER A 173 0.68 -9.29 -0.93
N THR A 174 -0.45 -9.84 -0.48
CA THR A 174 -0.53 -10.72 0.69
C THR A 174 0.33 -11.97 0.51
N LEU A 175 0.30 -12.57 -0.68
CA LEU A 175 1.13 -13.73 -1.03
C LEU A 175 2.64 -13.43 -0.98
N LEU A 176 3.03 -12.19 -1.29
CA LEU A 176 4.40 -11.69 -1.20
C LEU A 176 4.73 -11.08 0.17
N GLY A 177 3.81 -11.21 1.14
CA GLY A 177 4.09 -11.05 2.56
C GLY A 177 3.95 -9.65 3.12
N GLY A 178 3.12 -8.80 2.52
CA GLY A 178 2.84 -7.47 3.05
C GLY A 178 1.52 -6.90 2.57
N ASP A 179 1.17 -5.74 3.12
CA ASP A 179 0.01 -4.97 2.69
C ASP A 179 0.23 -4.39 1.29
N LEU A 180 -0.86 -4.21 0.56
CA LEU A 180 -0.82 -3.62 -0.77
C LEU A 180 -0.50 -2.13 -0.71
N PHE A 181 0.59 -1.73 -1.34
CA PHE A 181 0.80 -0.33 -1.66
C PHE A 181 -0.13 0.05 -2.82
N ARG A 182 -1.04 1.00 -2.58
CA ARG A 182 -2.03 1.44 -3.57
C ARG A 182 -2.01 2.95 -3.72
N GLN A 183 -1.91 3.40 -4.97
CA GLN A 183 -2.06 4.79 -5.35
C GLN A 183 -3.15 4.93 -6.40
N GLN A 184 -4.16 5.76 -6.12
CA GLN A 184 -5.25 6.00 -7.06
C GLN A 184 -4.96 7.27 -7.86
N LEU A 185 -4.55 7.11 -9.12
CA LEU A 185 -4.04 8.22 -9.92
C LEU A 185 -5.11 9.19 -10.42
N SER A 186 -6.37 8.78 -10.47
CA SER A 186 -7.50 9.66 -10.80
C SER A 186 -7.75 10.79 -9.78
N MET A 187 -7.25 10.65 -8.56
CA MET A 187 -7.38 11.69 -7.51
C MET A 187 -6.39 12.84 -7.69
N TYR A 188 -5.40 12.68 -8.52
CA TYR A 188 -4.25 13.58 -8.63
C TYR A 188 -4.27 14.36 -9.94
N GLN A 189 -5.10 15.40 -10.00
CA GLN A 189 -5.23 16.28 -11.17
C GLN A 189 -4.75 17.71 -10.91
N THR A 190 -4.10 17.96 -9.76
CA THR A 190 -3.69 19.29 -9.33
C THR A 190 -2.17 19.45 -9.27
N GLN A 191 -1.69 20.72 -9.21
CA GLN A 191 -0.27 21.07 -9.05
C GLN A 191 0.40 20.34 -7.86
N GLY A 192 -0.30 20.17 -6.75
CA GLY A 192 0.23 19.47 -5.56
C GLY A 192 0.64 18.02 -5.81
N PHE A 193 0.18 17.41 -6.92
CA PHE A 193 0.62 16.08 -7.27
C PHE A 193 2.00 16.04 -7.95
N PHE A 194 2.36 17.08 -8.67
CA PHE A 194 3.72 17.22 -9.18
C PHE A 194 4.73 17.29 -8.02
N ASP A 195 4.41 18.09 -7.01
CA ASP A 195 5.23 18.18 -5.78
C ASP A 195 5.36 16.83 -5.08
N TYR A 196 4.26 16.05 -5.04
CA TYR A 196 4.27 14.72 -4.45
C TYR A 196 5.10 13.71 -5.24
N LEU A 197 5.04 13.74 -6.58
CA LEU A 197 5.85 12.85 -7.42
C LEU A 197 7.32 13.29 -7.48
N TYR A 198 7.59 14.52 -7.90
CA TYR A 198 8.97 14.95 -8.15
C TYR A 198 9.72 15.42 -6.90
N GLY A 199 9.04 15.41 -5.75
CA GLY A 199 9.58 15.87 -4.48
C GLY A 199 9.48 17.38 -4.35
N ALA A 200 8.90 17.80 -3.24
CA ALA A 200 8.94 19.18 -2.75
C ALA A 200 10.01 19.29 -1.65
N ASP A 201 9.76 20.15 -0.67
CA ASP A 201 10.63 20.23 0.50
C ASP A 201 10.56 18.91 1.30
N HIS A 202 11.67 18.53 1.92
CA HIS A 202 11.82 17.28 2.68
C HIS A 202 10.80 17.10 3.82
N ASN A 203 10.14 18.16 4.27
CA ASN A 203 9.09 18.14 5.31
C ASN A 203 7.71 17.71 4.78
N ARG A 204 7.53 17.60 3.46
CA ARG A 204 6.29 17.15 2.83
C ARG A 204 6.32 15.64 2.54
N GLY A 205 5.12 15.06 2.42
CA GLY A 205 4.96 13.71 1.90
C GLY A 205 5.38 13.64 0.44
N SER A 206 6.02 12.55 0.02
CA SER A 206 6.36 12.28 -1.38
C SER A 206 6.11 10.83 -1.74
N PHE A 207 5.96 10.56 -3.02
CA PHE A 207 5.77 9.21 -3.53
C PHE A 207 6.96 8.30 -3.21
N SER A 208 8.17 8.84 -3.21
CA SER A 208 9.38 8.13 -2.79
C SER A 208 9.34 7.72 -1.33
N LYS A 209 8.93 8.62 -0.41
CA LYS A 209 8.74 8.28 1.01
C LYS A 209 7.75 7.14 1.19
N ASP A 210 6.60 7.23 0.51
CA ASP A 210 5.57 6.20 0.61
C ASP A 210 6.04 4.87 0.01
N LEU A 211 6.80 4.90 -1.10
CA LEU A 211 7.41 3.70 -1.69
C LEU A 211 8.45 3.07 -0.78
N LEU A 212 9.23 3.85 -0.01
CA LEU A 212 10.17 3.32 0.98
C LEU A 212 9.47 2.64 2.15
N GLU A 213 8.27 3.10 2.52
CA GLU A 213 7.44 2.51 3.59
C GLU A 213 6.62 1.29 3.13
N ARG A 214 6.65 0.91 1.85
CA ARG A 214 5.92 -0.25 1.34
C ARG A 214 6.32 -1.53 2.06
N LYS A 215 5.36 -2.42 2.30
CA LYS A 215 5.59 -3.70 2.99
C LYS A 215 5.70 -4.89 2.05
N SER A 216 5.26 -4.73 0.79
CA SER A 216 5.38 -5.77 -0.23
C SER A 216 5.99 -5.24 -1.51
N ASN A 217 6.41 -6.16 -2.37
CA ASN A 217 6.96 -5.81 -3.69
C ASN A 217 5.88 -5.69 -4.78
N VAL A 218 4.61 -5.51 -4.38
CA VAL A 218 3.48 -5.22 -5.28
C VAL A 218 3.04 -3.77 -5.09
N VAL A 219 3.03 -3.02 -6.18
CA VAL A 219 2.61 -1.62 -6.25
C VAL A 219 1.41 -1.52 -7.18
N LEU A 220 0.27 -1.11 -6.66
CA LEU A 220 -0.95 -0.88 -7.43
C LEU A 220 -1.09 0.60 -7.79
N LEU A 221 -1.08 0.88 -9.09
CA LEU A 221 -1.38 2.18 -9.68
C LEU A 221 -2.80 2.12 -10.27
N ASP A 222 -3.78 2.47 -9.43
CA ASP A 222 -5.20 2.31 -9.77
C ASP A 222 -5.69 3.45 -10.66
N GLU A 223 -6.53 3.13 -11.66
CA GLU A 223 -7.03 4.07 -12.67
C GLU A 223 -5.90 4.83 -13.39
N PHE A 224 -4.87 4.07 -13.81
CA PHE A 224 -3.66 4.60 -14.42
C PHE A 224 -3.93 5.43 -15.68
N ASP A 225 -4.89 5.02 -16.49
CA ASP A 225 -5.31 5.69 -17.72
C ASP A 225 -6.01 7.05 -17.50
N LYS A 226 -6.34 7.39 -16.25
CA LYS A 226 -6.93 8.68 -15.87
C LYS A 226 -5.92 9.68 -15.30
N ALA A 227 -4.67 9.29 -15.19
CA ALA A 227 -3.60 10.15 -14.69
C ALA A 227 -3.39 11.35 -15.63
N HIS A 228 -2.98 12.50 -15.07
CA HIS A 228 -2.61 13.66 -15.86
C HIS A 228 -1.37 13.36 -16.72
N PRO A 229 -1.36 13.68 -18.03
CA PRO A 229 -0.24 13.33 -18.92
C PRO A 229 1.14 13.82 -18.46
N GLY A 230 1.19 14.97 -17.79
CA GLY A 230 2.45 15.56 -17.32
C GLY A 230 3.21 14.73 -16.27
N ILE A 231 2.57 13.71 -15.66
CA ILE A 231 3.23 12.86 -14.68
C ILE A 231 3.82 11.57 -15.26
N TRP A 232 3.52 11.25 -16.52
CA TRP A 232 3.92 9.97 -17.10
C TRP A 232 5.43 9.80 -17.24
N SER A 233 6.17 10.90 -17.34
CA SER A 233 7.64 10.84 -17.38
C SER A 233 8.25 10.21 -16.12
N ALA A 234 7.64 10.39 -14.95
CA ALA A 234 8.08 9.75 -13.72
C ALA A 234 8.02 8.21 -13.80
N PHE A 235 7.04 7.66 -14.53
CA PHE A 235 6.89 6.22 -14.69
C PHE A 235 7.82 5.60 -15.73
N TYR A 236 8.43 6.40 -16.61
CA TYR A 236 9.40 5.86 -17.58
C TYR A 236 10.61 5.28 -16.87
N GLN A 237 11.20 6.04 -15.96
CA GLN A 237 12.36 5.59 -15.18
C GLN A 237 12.01 4.39 -14.29
N MET A 238 10.88 4.44 -13.59
CA MET A 238 10.43 3.36 -12.72
C MET A 238 10.28 2.04 -13.47
N PHE A 239 9.71 2.08 -14.69
CA PHE A 239 9.40 0.87 -15.46
C PHE A 239 10.60 0.32 -16.22
N ASP A 240 11.50 1.19 -16.68
CA ASP A 240 12.67 0.78 -17.49
C ASP A 240 13.87 0.40 -16.63
N GLU A 241 14.14 1.15 -15.55
CA GLU A 241 15.38 1.05 -14.79
C GLU A 241 15.17 0.34 -13.44
N GLY A 242 13.93 0.24 -12.97
CA GLY A 242 13.65 -0.30 -11.64
C GLY A 242 14.16 0.60 -10.54
N HIS A 243 14.13 1.90 -10.78
CA HIS A 243 14.67 2.92 -9.93
C HIS A 243 13.77 4.16 -9.96
N TYR A 244 13.68 4.86 -8.87
CA TYR A 244 12.93 6.10 -8.80
C TYR A 244 13.61 7.12 -7.90
N MET A 245 13.98 8.22 -8.47
CA MET A 245 14.62 9.32 -7.77
C MET A 245 13.70 10.56 -7.80
N ASP A 246 13.40 11.10 -6.63
CA ASP A 246 12.84 12.45 -6.49
C ASP A 246 13.91 13.43 -6.00
N LYS A 247 13.54 14.66 -5.62
CA LYS A 247 14.48 15.70 -5.13
C LYS A 247 15.27 15.22 -3.90
N ASN A 248 14.74 14.33 -3.07
CA ASN A 248 15.27 14.02 -1.75
C ASN A 248 15.63 12.54 -1.54
N TYR A 249 15.07 11.64 -2.32
CA TYR A 249 15.14 10.20 -2.10
C TYR A 249 15.41 9.43 -3.37
N ASP A 250 16.20 8.38 -3.22
CA ASP A 250 16.46 7.37 -4.22
C ASP A 250 15.88 6.02 -3.77
N VAL A 251 14.96 5.47 -4.56
CA VAL A 251 14.20 4.27 -4.23
C VAL A 251 14.52 3.12 -5.19
N ASP A 252 15.04 2.03 -4.63
CA ASP A 252 15.20 0.78 -5.35
C ASP A 252 13.83 0.10 -5.58
N LEU A 253 13.46 -0.05 -6.84
CA LEU A 253 12.24 -0.71 -7.31
C LEU A 253 12.56 -2.03 -8.05
N SER A 254 13.76 -2.55 -7.88
CA SER A 254 14.18 -3.84 -8.43
C SER A 254 13.19 -4.94 -8.05
N ASN A 255 12.77 -5.73 -9.05
CA ASN A 255 11.81 -6.82 -8.89
C ASN A 255 10.42 -6.42 -8.37
N VAL A 256 10.06 -5.13 -8.40
CA VAL A 256 8.70 -4.67 -8.10
C VAL A 256 7.74 -5.19 -9.17
N ILE A 257 6.57 -5.60 -8.72
CA ILE A 257 5.43 -5.92 -9.58
C ILE A 257 4.51 -4.70 -9.58
N PHE A 258 4.60 -3.89 -10.62
CA PHE A 258 3.64 -2.82 -10.85
C PHE A 258 2.36 -3.40 -11.46
N ILE A 259 1.23 -3.08 -10.87
CA ILE A 259 -0.08 -3.39 -11.40
C ILE A 259 -0.79 -2.08 -11.69
N CYS A 260 -0.92 -1.74 -12.96
CA CYS A 260 -1.72 -0.62 -13.41
C CYS A 260 -3.15 -1.13 -13.70
N THR A 261 -4.18 -0.36 -13.36
CA THR A 261 -5.56 -0.72 -13.72
C THR A 261 -6.17 0.28 -14.67
N SER A 262 -7.05 -0.21 -15.54
CA SER A 262 -7.88 0.59 -16.44
C SER A 262 -9.28 -0.05 -16.58
N ASN A 263 -10.28 0.79 -16.86
CA ASN A 263 -11.63 0.32 -17.19
C ASN A 263 -11.88 0.30 -18.70
N GLU A 264 -10.87 0.56 -19.51
CA GLU A 264 -10.97 0.52 -20.96
C GLU A 264 -11.22 -0.90 -21.46
N PRO A 265 -11.93 -1.05 -22.61
CA PRO A 265 -12.31 -2.36 -23.12
C PRO A 265 -11.17 -3.09 -23.84
N SER A 266 -10.12 -2.40 -24.26
CA SER A 266 -9.03 -3.02 -25.02
C SER A 266 -7.68 -2.33 -24.80
N PRO A 267 -6.56 -3.02 -25.10
CA PRO A 267 -5.23 -2.42 -25.08
C PRO A 267 -5.08 -1.22 -26.02
N GLU A 268 -5.75 -1.22 -27.16
CA GLU A 268 -5.73 -0.11 -28.13
C GLU A 268 -6.42 1.14 -27.55
N ALA A 269 -7.51 0.96 -26.82
CA ALA A 269 -8.18 2.06 -26.13
C ALA A 269 -7.29 2.65 -25.03
N ILE A 270 -6.58 1.80 -24.29
CA ILE A 270 -5.58 2.22 -23.29
C ILE A 270 -4.46 2.99 -23.96
N ARG A 271 -3.90 2.46 -25.07
CA ARG A 271 -2.81 3.09 -25.84
C ARG A 271 -3.14 4.54 -26.23
N LYS A 272 -4.39 4.79 -26.67
CA LYS A 272 -4.85 6.14 -27.01
C LYS A 272 -4.82 7.11 -25.83
N LYS A 273 -4.95 6.60 -24.60
CA LYS A 273 -4.96 7.42 -23.38
C LYS A 273 -3.57 7.66 -22.82
N ILE A 274 -2.76 6.59 -22.68
CA ILE A 274 -1.45 6.67 -22.02
C ILE A 274 -0.31 6.97 -23.01
N GLY A 275 -0.57 6.89 -24.31
CA GLY A 275 0.43 7.09 -25.36
C GLY A 275 1.37 5.90 -25.58
N ASP A 276 2.04 5.91 -26.73
CA ASP A 276 2.96 4.85 -27.14
C ASP A 276 4.11 4.61 -26.16
N PRO A 277 4.74 5.64 -25.56
CA PRO A 277 5.88 5.42 -24.68
C PRO A 277 5.56 4.54 -23.48
N LEU A 278 4.42 4.77 -22.80
CA LEU A 278 3.98 3.93 -21.67
C LEU A 278 3.41 2.60 -22.13
N TYR A 279 2.69 2.61 -23.26
CA TYR A 279 2.09 1.41 -23.80
C TYR A 279 3.10 0.29 -24.03
N TYR A 280 4.28 0.61 -24.60
CA TYR A 280 5.32 -0.39 -24.87
C TYR A 280 6.15 -0.78 -23.63
N ARG A 281 6.03 -0.05 -22.51
CA ARG A 281 6.68 -0.38 -21.23
C ARG A 281 5.87 -1.36 -20.39
N VAL A 282 4.61 -1.56 -20.72
CA VAL A 282 3.77 -2.58 -20.08
C VAL A 282 4.18 -3.97 -20.58
N ASN A 283 4.62 -4.83 -19.67
CA ASN A 283 5.07 -6.18 -20.03
C ASN A 283 3.91 -7.10 -20.42
N ARG A 284 2.73 -6.94 -19.78
CA ARG A 284 1.56 -7.76 -20.06
C ARG A 284 0.26 -6.98 -19.86
N TYR A 285 -0.62 -7.06 -20.86
CA TYR A 285 -2.01 -6.62 -20.79
C TYR A 285 -2.87 -7.83 -20.40
N ILE A 286 -3.55 -7.76 -19.26
CA ILE A 286 -4.33 -8.87 -18.70
C ILE A 286 -5.80 -8.45 -18.62
N GLU A 287 -6.62 -9.09 -19.45
CA GLU A 287 -8.05 -8.83 -19.54
C GLU A 287 -8.81 -9.49 -18.39
N PHE A 288 -9.58 -8.69 -17.66
CA PHE A 288 -10.58 -9.16 -16.72
C PHE A 288 -11.94 -9.13 -17.40
N GLN A 289 -12.54 -10.28 -17.54
CA GLN A 289 -13.83 -10.44 -18.22
C GLN A 289 -14.99 -10.26 -17.24
N SER A 290 -16.16 -9.88 -17.77
CA SER A 290 -17.40 -9.95 -17.03
C SER A 290 -17.65 -11.37 -16.55
N LEU A 291 -18.17 -11.53 -15.33
CA LEU A 291 -18.43 -12.83 -14.75
C LEU A 291 -19.60 -13.51 -15.47
N ASP A 292 -19.45 -14.81 -15.77
CA ASP A 292 -20.56 -15.65 -16.22
C ASP A 292 -21.56 -15.90 -15.08
N LEU A 293 -22.69 -16.51 -15.40
CA LEU A 293 -23.75 -16.75 -14.42
C LEU A 293 -23.29 -17.63 -13.24
N ALA A 294 -22.46 -18.63 -13.50
CA ALA A 294 -21.95 -19.52 -12.45
C ALA A 294 -21.01 -18.77 -11.50
N ALA A 295 -20.12 -17.94 -12.04
CA ALA A 295 -19.23 -17.09 -11.26
C ALA A 295 -20.01 -16.00 -10.49
N LYS A 296 -21.03 -15.40 -11.11
CA LYS A 296 -21.92 -14.43 -10.46
C LYS A 296 -22.62 -15.06 -9.22
N LYS A 297 -23.16 -16.27 -9.36
CA LYS A 297 -23.78 -17.02 -8.25
C LYS A 297 -22.78 -17.23 -7.12
N LYS A 298 -21.59 -17.75 -7.41
CA LYS A 298 -20.53 -17.94 -6.41
C LYS A 298 -20.14 -16.63 -5.73
N MET A 299 -20.06 -15.53 -6.48
CA MET A 299 -19.70 -14.23 -5.92
C MET A 299 -20.79 -13.72 -4.97
N VAL A 300 -22.07 -13.83 -5.35
CA VAL A 300 -23.20 -13.45 -4.49
C VAL A 300 -23.21 -14.27 -3.21
N SER A 301 -23.09 -15.61 -3.30
CA SER A 301 -23.02 -16.48 -2.13
C SER A 301 -21.85 -16.10 -1.21
N LYS A 302 -20.66 -15.82 -1.78
CA LYS A 302 -19.49 -15.37 -1.02
C LYS A 302 -19.78 -14.04 -0.29
N ILE A 303 -20.37 -13.07 -0.96
CA ILE A 303 -20.69 -11.75 -0.37
C ILE A 303 -21.74 -11.92 0.76
N VAL A 304 -22.81 -12.66 0.51
CA VAL A 304 -23.84 -12.92 1.53
C VAL A 304 -23.24 -13.57 2.76
N TYR A 305 -22.38 -14.57 2.57
CA TYR A 305 -21.71 -15.25 3.66
C TYR A 305 -20.77 -14.32 4.44
N GLU A 306 -19.96 -13.50 3.76
CA GLU A 306 -19.04 -12.54 4.39
C GLU A 306 -19.80 -11.49 5.21
N GLU A 307 -20.86 -10.89 4.67
CA GLU A 307 -21.68 -9.91 5.39
C GLU A 307 -22.39 -10.56 6.58
N TYR A 308 -22.94 -11.77 6.44
CA TYR A 308 -23.53 -12.50 7.55
C TYR A 308 -22.50 -12.84 8.64
N MET A 309 -21.30 -13.29 8.26
CA MET A 309 -20.24 -13.65 9.22
C MET A 309 -19.70 -12.45 9.99
N SER A 310 -19.82 -11.24 9.46
CA SER A 310 -19.44 -10.00 10.14
C SER A 310 -20.39 -9.57 11.26
N LEU A 311 -21.59 -10.18 11.33
CA LEU A 311 -22.61 -9.87 12.33
C LEU A 311 -22.26 -10.47 13.71
N ARG A 312 -22.73 -9.79 14.77
CA ARG A 312 -22.65 -10.30 16.15
C ARG A 312 -23.55 -11.55 16.33
N PRO A 313 -23.29 -12.41 17.30
CA PRO A 313 -24.12 -13.62 17.52
C PRO A 313 -25.61 -13.33 17.68
N GLU A 314 -25.97 -12.24 18.37
CA GLU A 314 -27.35 -11.79 18.60
C GLU A 314 -28.03 -11.33 17.30
N GLU A 315 -27.30 -10.69 16.40
CA GLU A 315 -27.77 -10.24 15.09
C GLU A 315 -27.96 -11.43 14.13
N LYS A 316 -27.05 -12.40 14.17
CA LYS A 316 -27.15 -13.63 13.38
C LYS A 316 -28.41 -14.44 13.67
N ALA A 317 -28.88 -14.42 14.93
CA ALA A 317 -30.12 -15.10 15.33
C ALA A 317 -31.38 -14.52 14.65
N LYS A 318 -31.32 -13.26 14.20
CA LYS A 318 -32.43 -12.53 13.58
C LYS A 318 -32.46 -12.66 12.05
N ILE A 319 -31.42 -13.19 11.44
CA ILE A 319 -31.26 -13.26 9.99
C ILE A 319 -31.07 -14.71 9.53
N SER A 320 -31.92 -15.16 8.65
CA SER A 320 -31.74 -16.47 7.98
C SER A 320 -30.76 -16.33 6.82
N LEU A 321 -29.58 -16.92 6.96
CA LEU A 321 -28.57 -16.94 5.91
C LEU A 321 -29.11 -17.57 4.62
N ALA A 322 -29.86 -18.69 4.74
CA ALA A 322 -30.41 -19.39 3.58
C ALA A 322 -31.42 -18.56 2.80
N ASN A 323 -32.33 -17.85 3.52
CA ASN A 323 -33.34 -17.00 2.87
C ASN A 323 -32.67 -15.78 2.20
N LEU A 324 -31.66 -15.18 2.86
CA LEU A 324 -30.92 -14.06 2.30
C LEU A 324 -30.19 -14.47 1.03
N GLU A 325 -29.50 -15.62 1.05
CA GLU A 325 -28.78 -16.14 -0.11
C GLU A 325 -29.72 -16.46 -1.27
N GLU A 326 -30.81 -17.17 -1.02
CA GLU A 326 -31.81 -17.53 -2.04
C GLU A 326 -32.39 -16.26 -2.71
N ARG A 327 -32.75 -15.24 -1.91
CA ARG A 327 -33.30 -13.99 -2.41
C ARG A 327 -32.37 -13.31 -3.42
N TYR A 328 -31.07 -13.22 -3.11
CA TYR A 328 -30.10 -12.58 -3.99
C TYR A 328 -29.68 -13.44 -5.17
N LEU A 329 -29.72 -14.78 -5.03
CA LEU A 329 -29.48 -15.69 -6.14
C LEU A 329 -30.57 -15.67 -7.20
N ARG A 330 -31.84 -15.41 -6.84
CA ARG A 330 -32.94 -15.25 -7.81
C ARG A 330 -32.73 -14.05 -8.75
N GLY A 331 -32.12 -12.95 -8.27
CA GLY A 331 -31.86 -11.75 -9.06
C GLY A 331 -30.42 -11.62 -9.57
N VAL A 332 -29.62 -12.66 -9.52
CA VAL A 332 -28.17 -12.59 -9.75
C VAL A 332 -27.76 -12.11 -11.14
N GLU A 333 -28.58 -12.33 -12.16
CA GLU A 333 -28.29 -11.91 -13.54
C GLU A 333 -28.20 -10.37 -13.67
N ALA A 334 -29.00 -9.65 -12.91
CA ALA A 334 -29.03 -8.19 -12.91
C ALA A 334 -27.76 -7.54 -12.36
N PHE A 335 -26.97 -8.29 -11.57
CA PHE A 335 -25.74 -7.74 -11.00
C PHE A 335 -24.62 -7.61 -12.05
N GLN A 336 -24.29 -6.39 -12.37
CA GLN A 336 -23.14 -6.03 -13.20
C GLN A 336 -21.94 -5.61 -12.34
N ASN A 337 -22.20 -5.08 -11.13
CA ASN A 337 -21.17 -4.57 -10.20
C ASN A 337 -21.38 -5.17 -8.81
N PHE A 338 -20.44 -5.98 -8.36
CA PHE A 338 -20.51 -6.69 -7.08
C PHE A 338 -20.23 -5.79 -5.87
N ARG A 339 -19.65 -4.62 -6.07
CA ARG A 339 -19.56 -3.59 -5.02
C ARG A 339 -20.95 -3.03 -4.69
N HIS A 340 -21.78 -2.83 -5.71
CA HIS A 340 -23.18 -2.44 -5.54
C HIS A 340 -24.02 -3.57 -4.90
N ALA A 341 -23.83 -4.82 -5.37
CA ALA A 341 -24.50 -5.97 -4.76
C ALA A 341 -24.19 -6.11 -3.26
N ARG A 342 -22.94 -5.93 -2.85
CA ARG A 342 -22.53 -5.93 -1.43
C ARG A 342 -23.27 -4.86 -0.63
N ASN A 343 -23.36 -3.65 -1.15
CA ASN A 343 -24.07 -2.55 -0.48
C ASN A 343 -25.58 -2.84 -0.34
N LEU A 344 -26.20 -3.42 -1.35
CA LEU A 344 -27.60 -3.84 -1.26
C LEU A 344 -27.81 -4.90 -0.18
N ILE A 345 -27.00 -5.94 -0.16
CA ILE A 345 -27.07 -7.02 0.84
C ILE A 345 -26.89 -6.45 2.24
N ARG A 346 -25.92 -5.58 2.45
CA ARG A 346 -25.67 -4.93 3.74
C ARG A 346 -26.83 -4.05 4.17
N ASN A 347 -27.41 -3.29 3.26
CA ASN A 347 -28.57 -2.45 3.56
C ASN A 347 -29.79 -3.28 3.95
N ASP A 348 -30.08 -4.37 3.25
CA ASP A 348 -31.18 -5.28 3.61
C ASP A 348 -30.98 -5.89 5.01
N ILE A 349 -29.75 -6.34 5.31
CA ILE A 349 -29.40 -6.83 6.64
C ILE A 349 -29.66 -5.74 7.70
N ASN A 350 -29.18 -4.52 7.47
CA ASN A 350 -29.33 -3.41 8.40
C ASN A 350 -30.81 -3.04 8.60
N GLN A 351 -31.64 -3.09 7.56
CA GLN A 351 -33.09 -2.82 7.69
C GLN A 351 -33.74 -3.81 8.65
N VAL A 352 -33.49 -5.10 8.48
CA VAL A 352 -34.04 -6.12 9.39
C VAL A 352 -33.59 -5.90 10.83
N LEU A 353 -32.32 -5.55 11.04
CA LEU A 353 -31.79 -5.31 12.39
C LEU A 353 -32.35 -4.05 13.03
N VAL A 354 -32.57 -2.98 12.26
CA VAL A 354 -33.15 -1.73 12.74
C VAL A 354 -34.64 -1.92 13.08
N GLU A 355 -35.40 -2.63 12.25
CA GLU A 355 -36.80 -2.93 12.53
C GLU A 355 -36.97 -3.68 13.85
N ASP A 356 -36.16 -4.71 14.08
CA ASP A 356 -36.15 -5.46 15.33
C ASP A 356 -35.74 -4.59 16.53
N PHE A 357 -34.70 -3.75 16.38
CA PHE A 357 -34.28 -2.82 17.43
C PHE A 357 -35.40 -1.85 17.84
N LEU A 358 -36.14 -1.30 16.87
CA LEU A 358 -37.26 -0.39 17.14
C LEU A 358 -38.42 -1.10 17.83
N ILE A 359 -38.74 -2.34 17.46
CA ILE A 359 -39.78 -3.15 18.12
C ILE A 359 -39.42 -3.35 19.59
N GLN A 360 -38.17 -3.80 19.89
CA GLN A 360 -37.73 -4.04 21.25
C GLN A 360 -37.69 -2.77 22.11
N SER A 361 -37.35 -1.60 21.50
CA SER A 361 -37.32 -0.34 22.19
C SER A 361 -38.74 0.11 22.58
N ASN A 362 -39.72 -0.06 21.70
CA ASN A 362 -41.12 0.26 21.97
C ASN A 362 -41.75 -0.63 23.05
N GLU A 363 -41.45 -1.95 23.03
CA GLU A 363 -41.89 -2.90 24.07
C GLU A 363 -41.29 -2.53 25.44
N SER A 364 -40.04 -2.11 25.48
CA SER A 364 -39.36 -1.69 26.72
C SER A 364 -39.97 -0.42 27.30
N GLU A 365 -40.34 0.55 26.46
CA GLU A 365 -41.03 1.79 26.89
C GLU A 365 -42.46 1.52 27.39
N GLU A 366 -43.21 0.61 26.77
CA GLU A 366 -44.54 0.21 27.23
C GLU A 366 -44.49 -0.49 28.61
N ILE A 367 -43.51 -1.34 28.84
CA ILE A 367 -43.31 -2.03 30.13
C ILE A 367 -42.98 -1.01 31.23
N VAL A 368 -42.12 -0.03 30.96
CA VAL A 368 -41.74 1.03 31.92
C VAL A 368 -42.93 1.98 32.21
N SER A 369 -43.77 2.27 31.21
CA SER A 369 -44.93 3.10 31.41
C SER A 369 -46.03 2.41 32.25
N LYS A 370 -46.24 1.09 32.04
CA LYS A 370 -47.16 0.26 32.82
C LYS A 370 -46.69 0.05 34.27
N SER A 371 -45.40 0.04 34.55
CA SER A 371 -44.84 -0.13 35.90
C SER A 371 -44.85 1.16 36.76
N LYS A 372 -44.99 2.34 36.11
CA LYS A 372 -45.09 3.64 36.79
C LYS A 372 -46.55 4.10 37.05
N GLY A 373 -47.53 3.32 36.62
CA GLY A 373 -48.96 3.62 36.73
C GLY A 373 -49.72 2.81 37.81
N VAL A 374 -48.98 2.17 38.76
CA VAL A 374 -49.56 1.47 39.91
C VAL A 374 -49.17 2.18 41.21
#